data_6c1c864a0fa21c058e46b5c4207ae253
#
_entry.id   6c1c864a0fa21c058e46b5c4207ae253
#
_cell.length_a   1.000
_cell.length_b   1.000
_cell.length_c   1.000
_cell.angle_alpha   90.00
_cell.angle_beta   90.00
_cell.angle_gamma   90.00
#
_symmetry.space_group_name_H-M   'P 1'
#
loop_
_entity.id
_entity.type
_entity.pdbx_description
1 polymer ?
#
loop_
_entity_poly.entity_id
_entity_poly.type
_entity_poly.pdbx_seq_one_letter_code
_entity_poly.pdbx_strand_id
1 'polypeptide(L)'
;MIKKSDIMLLIAFFGFYNSKIKGRTRIQKDICILKHRDEIPFNFKFEPNYYGPYSYELADTVDTFVAAGLLEQNITHLSSGDRRYDYALTEEGKELFRKIKKIPDLRDSEMMTRLTTRIKRLRKMSIPEVTDLAKKCSGIPSTI
;
A
#
# COMPACT_ATOMS: atom_id res chain seq x y z
N MET A 1 -3.83 7.95 -15.80
CA MET A 1 -2.58 8.63 -15.42
C MET A 1 -2.41 8.64 -13.91
N ILE A 2 -1.22 8.30 -13.42
CA ILE A 2 -0.92 8.28 -11.98
C ILE A 2 -0.79 9.72 -11.49
N LYS A 3 -1.50 10.06 -10.41
CA LYS A 3 -1.41 11.40 -9.82
C LYS A 3 -0.14 11.54 -8.98
N LYS A 4 0.49 12.71 -9.04
CA LYS A 4 1.70 13.00 -8.26
C LYS A 4 1.50 12.75 -6.75
N SER A 5 0.34 13.14 -6.23
CA SER A 5 0.01 12.92 -4.80
C SER A 5 -0.03 11.44 -4.45
N ASP A 6 -0.55 10.58 -5.34
CA ASP A 6 -0.57 9.14 -5.11
C ASP A 6 0.83 8.55 -5.13
N ILE A 7 1.71 9.05 -6.00
CA ILE A 7 3.12 8.62 -6.03
C ILE A 7 3.77 8.90 -4.68
N MET A 8 3.62 10.13 -4.18
CA MET A 8 4.23 10.56 -2.92
C MET A 8 3.68 9.76 -1.73
N LEU A 9 2.37 9.60 -1.67
CA LEU A 9 1.73 8.87 -0.56
C LEU A 9 2.07 7.38 -0.60
N LEU A 10 2.16 6.79 -1.78
CA LEU A 10 2.48 5.36 -1.89
C LEU A 10 3.95 5.10 -1.54
N ILE A 11 4.87 5.96 -1.96
CA ILE A 11 6.27 5.88 -1.51
C ILE A 11 6.35 6.02 0.01
N ALA A 12 5.62 6.97 0.57
CA ALA A 12 5.56 7.16 2.03
C ALA A 12 5.02 5.92 2.73
N PHE A 13 4.01 5.28 2.16
CA PHE A 13 3.46 4.03 2.69
C PHE A 13 4.55 2.94 2.79
N PHE A 14 5.26 2.69 1.69
CA PHE A 14 6.34 1.71 1.69
C PHE A 14 7.48 2.09 2.65
N GLY A 15 7.81 3.37 2.71
CA GLY A 15 8.87 3.88 3.57
C GLY A 15 8.53 3.73 5.06
N PHE A 16 7.33 4.11 5.45
CA PHE A 16 6.89 3.98 6.85
C PHE A 16 6.63 2.53 7.24
N TYR A 17 6.27 1.68 6.27
CA TYR A 17 6.14 0.24 6.52
C TYR A 17 7.49 -0.33 6.96
N ASN A 18 8.56 0.16 6.38
CA ASN A 18 9.96 -0.07 6.78
C ASN A 18 10.35 -1.56 6.85
N SER A 19 9.75 -2.36 6.00
CA SER A 19 10.10 -3.78 5.86
C SER A 19 9.49 -4.31 4.58
N LYS A 20 9.88 -5.53 4.20
CA LYS A 20 9.28 -6.23 3.06
C LYS A 20 7.77 -6.43 3.31
N ILE A 21 6.97 -6.09 2.32
CA ILE A 21 5.53 -6.35 2.36
C ILE A 21 5.27 -7.66 1.63
N LYS A 22 4.70 -8.62 2.35
CA LYS A 22 4.49 -9.98 1.85
C LYS A 22 3.13 -10.10 1.19
N GLY A 23 3.13 -10.08 -0.15
CA GLY A 23 1.94 -10.32 -0.95
C GLY A 23 1.25 -9.06 -1.46
N ARG A 24 0.72 -9.15 -2.68
CA ARG A 24 -0.04 -8.07 -3.32
C ARG A 24 -1.35 -7.78 -2.59
N THR A 25 -1.98 -8.81 -2.06
CA THR A 25 -3.23 -8.68 -1.30
C THR A 25 -3.05 -7.73 -0.12
N ARG A 26 -1.92 -7.85 0.59
CA ARG A 26 -1.62 -6.98 1.72
C ARG A 26 -1.61 -5.51 1.33
N ILE A 27 -0.94 -5.19 0.23
CA ILE A 27 -0.86 -3.80 -0.27
C ILE A 27 -2.26 -3.29 -0.58
N GLN A 28 -3.05 -4.08 -1.30
CA GLN A 28 -4.41 -3.69 -1.69
C GLN A 28 -5.29 -3.40 -0.48
N LYS A 29 -5.26 -4.27 0.52
CA LYS A 29 -6.11 -4.12 1.70
C LYS A 29 -5.65 -2.96 2.57
N ASP A 30 -4.34 -2.81 2.79
CA ASP A 30 -3.81 -1.72 3.61
C ASP A 30 -4.13 -0.36 2.99
N ILE A 31 -3.94 -0.17 1.69
CA ILE A 31 -4.24 1.10 1.02
C ILE A 31 -5.75 1.38 1.05
N CYS A 32 -6.57 0.36 0.85
CA CYS A 32 -8.02 0.50 0.95
C CYS A 32 -8.45 1.01 2.33
N ILE A 33 -7.89 0.44 3.39
CA ILE A 33 -8.18 0.84 4.77
C ILE A 33 -7.71 2.28 5.02
N LEU A 34 -6.49 2.59 4.62
CA LEU A 34 -5.95 3.94 4.79
C LEU A 34 -6.80 5.00 4.10
N LYS A 35 -7.32 4.68 2.91
CA LYS A 35 -8.19 5.58 2.17
C LYS A 35 -9.57 5.73 2.82
N HIS A 36 -10.24 4.62 3.11
CA HIS A 36 -11.65 4.64 3.49
C HIS A 36 -11.90 4.85 4.98
N ARG A 37 -11.04 4.30 5.84
CA ARG A 37 -11.18 4.47 7.29
C ARG A 37 -10.40 5.67 7.81
N ASP A 38 -9.17 5.84 7.32
CA ASP A 38 -8.22 6.79 7.92
C ASP A 38 -8.12 8.10 7.14
N GLU A 39 -8.90 8.24 6.07
CA GLU A 39 -9.00 9.46 5.27
C GLU A 39 -7.66 9.94 4.71
N ILE A 40 -6.76 8.99 4.41
CA ILE A 40 -5.55 9.32 3.67
C ILE A 40 -5.95 9.55 2.21
N PRO A 41 -5.58 10.67 1.60
CA PRO A 41 -6.16 11.08 0.31
C PRO A 41 -5.58 10.38 -0.91
N PHE A 42 -5.60 9.04 -0.89
CA PHE A 42 -5.33 8.26 -2.09
C PHE A 42 -6.49 8.41 -3.08
N ASN A 43 -6.16 8.51 -4.36
CA ASN A 43 -7.17 8.63 -5.42
C ASN A 43 -7.51 7.29 -6.08
N PHE A 44 -6.89 6.20 -5.63
CA PHE A 44 -7.16 4.87 -6.18
C PHE A 44 -8.62 4.47 -5.98
N LYS A 45 -9.24 3.99 -7.05
CA LYS A 45 -10.62 3.53 -7.02
C LYS A 45 -10.63 2.03 -6.76
N PHE A 46 -11.41 1.60 -5.78
CA PHE A 46 -11.55 0.21 -5.40
C PHE A 46 -12.90 -0.34 -5.86
N GLU A 47 -12.90 -1.60 -6.27
CA GLU A 47 -14.09 -2.30 -6.74
C GLU A 47 -14.09 -3.74 -6.22
N PRO A 48 -15.26 -4.44 -6.25
CA PRO A 48 -15.34 -5.83 -5.79
C PRO A 48 -14.44 -6.75 -6.61
N ASN A 49 -13.77 -7.68 -5.92
CA ASN A 49 -12.96 -8.72 -6.54
C ASN A 49 -13.01 -9.97 -5.65
N TYR A 50 -12.29 -11.02 -6.00
CA TYR A 50 -12.36 -12.30 -5.32
C TYR A 50 -12.24 -12.20 -3.80
N TYR A 51 -11.28 -11.42 -3.32
CA TYR A 51 -11.00 -11.31 -1.88
C TYR A 51 -11.44 -9.97 -1.29
N GLY A 52 -12.38 -9.28 -1.92
CA GLY A 52 -12.89 -8.00 -1.49
C GLY A 52 -12.39 -6.84 -2.33
N PRO A 53 -12.25 -5.64 -1.75
CA PRO A 53 -11.87 -4.45 -2.51
C PRO A 53 -10.52 -4.60 -3.22
N TYR A 54 -10.47 -4.20 -4.47
CA TYR A 54 -9.27 -4.26 -5.30
C TYR A 54 -9.22 -3.04 -6.22
N SER A 55 -8.03 -2.46 -6.37
CA SER A 55 -7.81 -1.33 -7.28
C SER A 55 -6.81 -1.73 -8.36
N TYR A 56 -7.28 -1.73 -9.62
CA TYR A 56 -6.40 -1.97 -10.77
C TYR A 56 -5.40 -0.83 -10.95
N GLU A 57 -5.82 0.39 -10.65
CA GLU A 57 -4.91 1.56 -10.68
C GLU A 57 -3.76 1.43 -9.70
N LEU A 58 -4.05 0.95 -8.48
CA LEU A 58 -3.02 0.69 -7.48
C LEU A 58 -2.06 -0.41 -7.94
N ALA A 59 -2.59 -1.50 -8.48
CA ALA A 59 -1.77 -2.59 -9.00
C ALA A 59 -0.84 -2.11 -10.12
N ASP A 60 -1.36 -1.31 -11.05
CA ASP A 60 -0.58 -0.73 -12.14
C ASP A 60 0.49 0.22 -11.62
N THR A 61 0.18 0.99 -10.59
CA THR A 61 1.14 1.92 -9.97
C THR A 61 2.28 1.16 -9.32
N VAL A 62 1.99 0.07 -8.60
CA VAL A 62 3.01 -0.78 -8.00
C VAL A 62 3.92 -1.37 -9.08
N ASP A 63 3.34 -1.88 -10.18
CA ASP A 63 4.10 -2.41 -11.30
C ASP A 63 4.99 -1.33 -11.94
N THR A 64 4.48 -0.11 -12.05
CA THR A 64 5.24 1.04 -12.56
C THR A 64 6.42 1.36 -11.64
N PHE A 65 6.22 1.30 -10.33
CA PHE A 65 7.31 1.52 -9.36
C PHE A 65 8.40 0.46 -9.47
N VAL A 66 8.03 -0.79 -9.71
CA VAL A 66 8.99 -1.87 -9.95
C VAL A 66 9.78 -1.59 -11.23
N ALA A 67 9.09 -1.25 -12.31
CA ALA A 67 9.73 -0.96 -13.59
C ALA A 67 10.66 0.27 -13.51
N ALA A 68 10.31 1.26 -12.68
CA ALA A 68 11.10 2.47 -12.49
C ALA A 68 12.27 2.29 -11.51
N GLY A 69 12.44 1.12 -10.91
CA GLY A 69 13.51 0.85 -9.97
C GLY A 69 13.28 1.43 -8.57
N LEU A 70 12.06 1.78 -8.22
CA LEU A 70 11.72 2.29 -6.88
C LEU A 70 11.34 1.20 -5.89
N LEU A 71 10.80 0.09 -6.40
CA LEU A 71 10.47 -1.11 -5.64
C LEU A 71 11.19 -2.31 -6.21
N GLU A 72 11.68 -3.17 -5.35
CA GLU A 72 12.08 -4.52 -5.77
C GLU A 72 10.92 -5.46 -5.53
N GLN A 73 10.76 -6.42 -6.44
CA GLN A 73 9.74 -7.46 -6.37
C GLN A 73 10.44 -8.81 -6.31
N ASN A 74 10.19 -9.56 -5.26
CA ASN A 74 10.73 -10.90 -5.09
C ASN A 74 9.59 -11.91 -5.08
N ILE A 75 9.82 -13.04 -5.75
CA ILE A 75 8.82 -14.11 -5.81
C ILE A 75 9.20 -15.16 -4.77
N THR A 76 8.26 -15.46 -3.88
CA THR A 76 8.41 -16.53 -2.88
C THR A 76 7.52 -17.69 -3.30
N HIS A 77 8.11 -18.88 -3.40
CA HIS A 77 7.38 -20.12 -3.70
C HIS A 77 6.87 -20.72 -2.39
N LEU A 78 5.54 -20.89 -2.31
CA LEU A 78 4.89 -21.43 -1.13
C LEU A 78 4.79 -22.96 -1.22
N SER A 79 4.66 -23.62 -0.06
CA SER A 79 4.51 -25.08 0.00
C SER A 79 3.28 -25.59 -0.73
N SER A 80 2.25 -24.76 -0.90
CA SER A 80 1.05 -25.06 -1.67
C SER A 80 1.27 -25.15 -3.19
N GLY A 81 2.45 -24.69 -3.67
CA GLY A 81 2.73 -24.55 -5.09
C GLY A 81 2.42 -23.16 -5.63
N ASP A 82 1.75 -22.33 -4.86
CA ASP A 82 1.45 -20.95 -5.24
C ASP A 82 2.70 -20.06 -5.12
N ARG A 83 2.65 -18.91 -5.78
CA ARG A 83 3.69 -17.90 -5.69
C ARG A 83 3.15 -16.67 -4.98
N ARG A 84 4.02 -16.07 -4.15
CA ARG A 84 3.70 -14.80 -3.50
C ARG A 84 4.70 -13.76 -3.96
N TYR A 85 4.20 -12.55 -4.28
CA TYR A 85 5.03 -11.42 -4.71
C TYR A 85 5.23 -10.49 -3.52
N ASP A 86 6.51 -10.32 -3.12
CA ASP A 86 6.88 -9.51 -1.98
C ASP A 86 7.60 -8.25 -2.46
N TYR A 87 7.37 -7.12 -1.77
CA TYR A 87 7.83 -5.81 -2.21
C TYR A 87 8.59 -5.07 -1.11
N ALA A 88 9.63 -4.36 -1.51
CA ALA A 88 10.37 -3.47 -0.63
C ALA A 88 10.96 -2.32 -1.46
N LEU A 89 11.17 -1.15 -0.82
CA LEU A 89 11.85 -0.04 -1.49
C LEU A 89 13.28 -0.44 -1.83
N THR A 90 13.69 -0.08 -3.04
CA THR A 90 15.11 -0.11 -3.45
C THR A 90 15.86 1.04 -2.77
N GLU A 91 17.16 1.12 -2.95
CA GLU A 91 17.93 2.27 -2.46
C GLU A 91 17.41 3.58 -3.08
N GLU A 92 17.07 3.57 -4.38
CA GLU A 92 16.48 4.72 -5.07
C GLU A 92 15.11 5.08 -4.47
N GLY A 93 14.30 4.08 -4.14
CA GLY A 93 13.01 4.30 -3.49
C GLY A 93 13.16 4.90 -2.10
N LYS A 94 14.14 4.43 -1.32
CA LYS A 94 14.46 4.96 0.01
C LYS A 94 14.93 6.41 -0.07
N GLU A 95 15.73 6.73 -1.08
CA GLU A 95 16.21 8.09 -1.31
C GLU A 95 15.03 9.03 -1.61
N LEU A 96 14.12 8.60 -2.45
CA LEU A 96 12.91 9.36 -2.76
C LEU A 96 12.04 9.55 -1.49
N PHE A 97 11.91 8.52 -0.68
CA PHE A 97 11.18 8.60 0.59
C PHE A 97 11.81 9.65 1.52
N ARG A 98 13.15 9.67 1.63
CA ARG A 98 13.84 10.68 2.43
C ARG A 98 13.54 12.10 1.96
N LYS A 99 13.51 12.31 0.65
CA LYS A 99 13.16 13.61 0.06
C LYS A 99 11.71 14.01 0.36
N ILE A 100 10.79 13.07 0.25
CA ILE A 100 9.37 13.32 0.54
C ILE A 100 9.19 13.74 2.01
N LYS A 101 9.87 13.08 2.93
CA LYS A 101 9.79 13.42 4.36
C LYS A 101 10.29 14.83 4.69
N LYS A 102 11.12 15.40 3.82
CA LYS A 102 11.68 16.74 4.03
C LYS A 102 10.84 17.87 3.43
N ILE A 103 9.79 17.54 2.67
CA ILE A 103 8.90 18.56 2.10
C ILE A 103 8.19 19.28 3.25
N PRO A 104 8.38 20.63 3.40
CA PRO A 104 7.88 21.34 4.58
C PRO A 104 6.39 21.20 4.84
N ASP A 105 5.56 21.26 3.78
CA ASP A 105 4.11 21.16 3.92
C ASP A 105 3.63 19.76 4.31
N LEU A 106 4.46 18.74 4.10
CA LEU A 106 4.13 17.35 4.42
C LEU A 106 4.74 16.89 5.74
N ARG A 107 5.97 17.32 6.02
CA ARG A 107 6.79 16.83 7.13
C ARG A 107 6.07 16.79 8.47
N ASP A 108 5.41 17.88 8.82
CA ASP A 108 4.73 18.04 10.10
C ASP A 108 3.21 18.03 9.97
N SER A 109 2.69 17.55 8.85
CA SER A 109 1.24 17.54 8.63
C SER A 109 0.56 16.48 9.48
N GLU A 110 -0.67 16.78 9.87
CA GLU A 110 -1.53 15.84 10.60
C GLU A 110 -1.75 14.57 9.79
N MET A 111 -1.87 14.70 8.47
CA MET A 111 -2.06 13.57 7.56
C MET A 111 -0.87 12.60 7.60
N MET A 112 0.38 13.12 7.58
CA MET A 112 1.58 12.27 7.64
C MET A 112 1.72 11.60 9.00
N THR A 113 1.38 12.29 10.09
CA THR A 113 1.35 11.70 11.43
C THR A 113 0.34 10.56 11.48
N ARG A 114 -0.86 10.78 10.94
CA ARG A 114 -1.91 9.77 10.89
C ARG A 114 -1.48 8.57 10.05
N LEU A 115 -0.90 8.81 8.89
CA LEU A 115 -0.39 7.75 8.02
C LEU A 115 0.62 6.86 8.74
N THR A 116 1.61 7.48 9.39
CA THR A 116 2.65 6.75 10.15
C THR A 116 2.04 5.90 11.25
N THR A 117 1.15 6.47 12.04
CA THR A 117 0.51 5.79 13.17
C THR A 117 -0.34 4.62 12.69
N ARG A 118 -1.12 4.81 11.64
CA ARG A 118 -2.01 3.76 11.12
C ARG A 118 -1.25 2.62 10.49
N ILE A 119 -0.16 2.90 9.79
CA ILE A 119 0.69 1.85 9.21
C ILE A 119 1.25 0.96 10.32
N LYS A 120 1.71 1.52 11.43
CA LYS A 120 2.23 0.73 12.56
C LYS A 120 1.19 -0.25 13.08
N ARG A 121 -0.07 0.13 13.12
CA ARG A 121 -1.17 -0.74 13.55
C ARG A 121 -1.47 -1.82 12.51
N LEU A 122 -1.54 -1.43 11.24
CA LEU A 122 -1.85 -2.37 10.15
C LEU A 122 -0.81 -3.47 10.04
N ARG A 123 0.47 -3.16 10.23
CA ARG A 123 1.56 -4.15 10.16
C ARG A 123 1.36 -5.33 11.11
N LYS A 124 0.67 -5.11 12.23
CA LYS A 124 0.45 -6.13 13.26
C LYS A 124 -0.76 -7.01 12.97
N MET A 125 -1.57 -6.66 11.99
CA MET A 125 -2.78 -7.40 11.64
C MET A 125 -2.47 -8.53 10.67
N SER A 126 -3.21 -9.63 10.78
CA SER A 126 -3.11 -10.76 9.84
C SER A 126 -3.81 -10.43 8.53
N ILE A 127 -3.55 -11.23 7.49
CA ILE A 127 -4.23 -11.09 6.20
C ILE A 127 -5.75 -11.21 6.36
N PRO A 128 -6.30 -12.22 7.07
CA PRO A 128 -7.75 -12.26 7.29
C PRO A 128 -8.29 -11.02 7.98
N GLU A 129 -7.57 -10.49 8.96
CA GLU A 129 -8.00 -9.28 9.69
C GLU A 129 -8.05 -8.06 8.78
N VAL A 130 -7.02 -7.80 7.99
CA VAL A 130 -7.03 -6.64 7.08
C VAL A 130 -8.04 -6.82 5.95
N THR A 131 -8.26 -8.05 5.50
CA THR A 131 -9.28 -8.33 4.47
C THR A 131 -10.68 -8.00 4.98
N ASP A 132 -11.01 -8.46 6.18
CA ASP A 132 -12.31 -8.15 6.80
C ASP A 132 -12.48 -6.66 7.05
N LEU A 133 -11.45 -6.00 7.56
CA LEU A 133 -11.51 -4.57 7.84
C LEU A 133 -11.67 -3.76 6.54
N ALA A 134 -10.97 -4.13 5.49
CA ALA A 134 -11.09 -3.45 4.20
C ALA A 134 -12.51 -3.55 3.64
N LYS A 135 -13.14 -4.74 3.73
CA LYS A 135 -14.54 -4.91 3.32
C LYS A 135 -15.47 -4.05 4.15
N LYS A 136 -15.29 -4.03 5.46
CA LYS A 136 -16.15 -3.27 6.37
C LYS A 136 -16.03 -1.77 6.16
N CYS A 137 -14.83 -1.23 6.12
CA CYS A 137 -14.65 0.23 6.06
C CYS A 137 -14.95 0.81 4.69
N SER A 138 -14.82 0.04 3.62
CA SER A 138 -15.14 0.48 2.26
C SER A 138 -16.57 0.17 1.83
N GLY A 139 -17.20 -0.82 2.47
CA GLY A 139 -18.50 -1.33 2.02
C GLY A 139 -18.41 -2.16 0.74
N ILE A 140 -17.20 -2.53 0.30
CA ILE A 140 -16.98 -3.27 -0.95
C ILE A 140 -16.80 -4.76 -0.63
N PRO A 141 -17.70 -5.63 -1.13
CA PRO A 141 -17.65 -7.06 -0.80
C PRO A 141 -16.67 -7.83 -1.66
N SER A 142 -16.45 -9.11 -1.27
CA SER A 142 -15.83 -10.07 -2.16
C SER A 142 -16.86 -10.60 -3.17
N THR A 143 -16.37 -11.08 -4.33
CA THR A 143 -17.24 -11.64 -5.37
C THR A 143 -17.38 -13.17 -5.27
N ILE A 144 -16.73 -13.79 -4.30
CA ILE A 144 -16.85 -15.23 -4.05
C ILE A 144 -17.28 -15.51 -2.61
#